data_8adee0d6ffbc26d3f74845d960968911
#
_entry.id   8adee0d6ffbc26d3f74845d960968911
#
_cell.length_a   1.000
_cell.length_b   1.000
_cell.length_c   1.000
_cell.angle_alpha   90.00
_cell.angle_beta   90.00
_cell.angle_gamma   90.00
#
_symmetry.space_group_name_H-M   'P 1'
#
loop_
_entity.id
_entity.type
_entity.pdbx_description
1 polymer ?
#
loop_
_entity_poly.entity_id
_entity_poly.type
_entity_poly.pdbx_seq_one_letter_code
_entity_poly.pdbx_strand_id
1 'polypeptide(L)'
;MQQRWHARDRPLPPELAWAQQQFTAVLALDGSTLDQLLRKCGLLREGSGPVLGGRIAALLDVCSHLPRELWYEDDSQAHDQRFWERAIDRLAAGMLLLIDLGFTNYAILDRLTTQGVTMITRLQSNAHTEVVQVLQCSATLHDEVIRLGSGSGACTHLMRVIAVQYRGKWYRYLTNETDPARLPAAYVVALYWQRWRIEEALNVVKRLLGLAYFWAGSINAIQLQLWATWIVYAVLIDLTDAVAKALRQPVAALSVEMVYRGLYHFTQARQRGETDDVVAYLAAEAKGLGILKRKRRSPKDAFLTDLTKHGLP
;
A
#
# COMPACT_ATOMS: atom_id res chain seq x y z
N MET A 1 -4.62 17.96 -2.70
CA MET A 1 -3.39 17.39 -2.10
C MET A 1 -2.46 16.77 -3.12
N GLN A 2 -2.92 15.90 -4.02
CA GLN A 2 -2.06 15.30 -5.06
C GLN A 2 -1.31 16.33 -5.91
N GLN A 3 -1.97 17.42 -6.35
CA GLN A 3 -1.30 18.50 -7.09
C GLN A 3 -0.17 19.14 -6.30
N ARG A 4 -0.37 19.39 -5.00
CA ARG A 4 0.69 19.90 -4.11
C ARG A 4 1.83 18.90 -3.97
N TRP A 5 1.49 17.60 -3.90
CA TRP A 5 2.47 16.55 -3.83
C TRP A 5 3.37 16.53 -5.08
N HIS A 6 2.78 16.58 -6.28
CA HIS A 6 3.54 16.61 -7.53
C HIS A 6 4.41 17.87 -7.69
N ALA A 7 4.01 18.98 -7.06
CA ALA A 7 4.79 20.22 -7.06
C ALA A 7 5.98 20.22 -6.08
N ARG A 8 6.11 19.21 -5.23
CA ARG A 8 7.21 19.10 -4.27
C ARG A 8 8.32 18.23 -4.83
N ASP A 9 9.50 18.81 -5.00
CA ASP A 9 10.72 18.04 -5.31
C ASP A 9 11.23 17.34 -4.06
N ARG A 10 11.25 16.03 -4.08
CA ARG A 10 11.72 15.16 -3.00
C ARG A 10 12.22 13.83 -3.51
N PRO A 11 13.18 13.20 -2.80
CA PRO A 11 13.67 11.89 -3.18
C PRO A 11 12.59 10.81 -3.06
N LEU A 12 12.40 10.04 -4.12
CA LEU A 12 11.63 8.79 -4.09
C LEU A 12 12.60 7.59 -4.02
N PRO A 13 12.14 6.45 -3.47
CA PRO A 13 12.85 5.19 -3.66
C PRO A 13 13.07 4.91 -5.15
N PRO A 14 14.23 4.35 -5.55
CA PRO A 14 14.57 4.18 -6.97
C PRO A 14 13.50 3.45 -7.77
N GLU A 15 12.90 2.40 -7.20
CA GLU A 15 11.84 1.63 -7.84
C GLU A 15 10.56 2.45 -8.07
N LEU A 16 10.22 3.38 -7.17
CA LEU A 16 9.07 4.26 -7.35
C LEU A 16 9.36 5.39 -8.33
N ALA A 17 10.57 5.93 -8.31
CA ALA A 17 11.02 6.94 -9.29
C ALA A 17 10.98 6.36 -10.71
N TRP A 18 11.45 5.11 -10.88
CA TRP A 18 11.33 4.39 -12.15
C TRP A 18 9.87 4.14 -12.53
N ALA A 19 9.06 3.64 -11.59
CA ALA A 19 7.66 3.32 -11.88
C ALA A 19 6.83 4.54 -12.29
N GLN A 20 7.11 5.73 -11.75
CA GLN A 20 6.44 6.98 -12.16
C GLN A 20 6.74 7.39 -13.61
N GLN A 21 7.83 6.93 -14.18
CA GLN A 21 8.15 7.16 -15.60
C GLN A 21 7.47 6.17 -16.52
N GLN A 22 7.11 4.99 -16.02
CA GLN A 22 6.53 3.89 -16.79
C GLN A 22 4.99 3.85 -16.69
N PHE A 23 4.43 4.28 -15.56
CA PHE A 23 3.01 4.14 -15.25
C PHE A 23 2.39 5.50 -14.91
N THR A 24 1.14 5.69 -15.32
CA THR A 24 0.37 6.91 -15.01
C THR A 24 0.04 7.05 -13.52
N ALA A 25 -0.02 5.94 -12.80
CA ALA A 25 -0.15 5.87 -11.36
C ALA A 25 0.34 4.51 -10.83
N VAL A 26 0.86 4.49 -9.61
CA VAL A 26 1.23 3.27 -8.87
C VAL A 26 0.31 3.15 -7.67
N LEU A 27 -0.60 2.19 -7.70
CA LEU A 27 -1.68 2.05 -6.74
C LEU A 27 -1.54 0.77 -5.94
N ALA A 28 -1.94 0.78 -4.68
CA ALA A 28 -2.13 -0.42 -3.86
C ALA A 28 -3.59 -0.53 -3.44
N LEU A 29 -4.16 -1.72 -3.55
CA LEU A 29 -5.50 -2.05 -3.06
C LEU A 29 -5.38 -3.02 -1.90
N ASP A 30 -6.00 -2.68 -0.77
CA ASP A 30 -6.06 -3.55 0.39
C ASP A 30 -7.34 -3.30 1.19
N GLY A 31 -7.78 -4.33 1.90
CA GLY A 31 -8.96 -4.30 2.76
C GLY A 31 -8.61 -4.46 4.24
N SER A 32 -9.51 -4.04 5.09
CA SER A 32 -9.36 -4.21 6.52
C SER A 32 -10.70 -4.31 7.22
N THR A 33 -10.82 -5.25 8.16
CA THR A 33 -11.98 -5.37 9.05
C THR A 33 -11.90 -4.32 10.16
N LEU A 34 -13.07 -3.77 10.50
CA LEU A 34 -13.24 -2.83 11.61
C LEU A 34 -13.71 -3.53 12.89
N ASP A 35 -14.03 -4.81 12.82
CA ASP A 35 -14.67 -5.62 13.86
C ASP A 35 -13.87 -5.86 15.13
N GLN A 36 -12.57 -6.01 15.05
CA GLN A 36 -11.76 -6.43 16.20
C GLN A 36 -11.78 -5.43 17.36
N LEU A 37 -12.33 -4.26 17.14
CA LEU A 37 -12.26 -3.14 18.06
C LEU A 37 -13.52 -2.97 18.89
N LEU A 38 -14.67 -3.29 18.32
CA LEU A 38 -15.96 -3.30 19.01
C LEU A 38 -16.03 -4.39 20.10
N ARG A 39 -15.33 -5.51 19.92
CA ARG A 39 -15.26 -6.61 20.91
C ARG A 39 -14.56 -6.22 22.22
N LYS A 40 -13.85 -5.11 22.25
CA LYS A 40 -13.16 -4.63 23.48
C LYS A 40 -14.02 -3.67 24.32
N CYS A 41 -15.09 -3.10 23.77
CA CYS A 41 -16.04 -2.29 24.54
C CYS A 41 -17.01 -3.20 25.28
N GLY A 42 -16.90 -3.29 26.61
CA GLY A 42 -17.71 -4.17 27.47
C GLY A 42 -19.22 -4.02 27.32
N LEU A 43 -19.70 -2.82 26.97
CA LEU A 43 -21.09 -2.52 26.69
C LEU A 43 -21.69 -3.23 25.45
N LEU A 44 -20.87 -3.69 24.52
CA LEU A 44 -21.30 -4.38 23.30
C LEU A 44 -21.23 -5.92 23.41
N ARG A 45 -20.71 -6.44 24.52
CA ARG A 45 -20.66 -7.89 24.79
C ARG A 45 -22.03 -8.50 25.13
N GLU A 46 -22.98 -7.70 25.57
CA GLU A 46 -24.28 -8.16 26.04
C GLU A 46 -25.39 -8.11 24.99
N GLY A 47 -25.12 -7.51 23.82
CA GLY A 47 -26.08 -7.47 22.72
C GLY A 47 -26.02 -8.70 21.86
N SER A 48 -27.15 -9.41 21.71
CA SER A 48 -27.33 -10.54 20.77
C SER A 48 -27.43 -10.13 19.29
N GLY A 49 -27.18 -8.86 18.95
CA GLY A 49 -27.22 -8.33 17.60
C GLY A 49 -25.89 -8.40 16.87
N PRO A 50 -25.86 -8.30 15.53
CA PRO A 50 -24.64 -8.22 14.76
C PRO A 50 -23.82 -7.00 15.21
N VAL A 51 -22.56 -7.18 15.51
CA VAL A 51 -21.64 -6.10 15.87
C VAL A 51 -21.36 -5.31 14.59
N LEU A 52 -21.84 -4.07 14.54
CA LEU A 52 -21.70 -3.17 13.39
C LEU A 52 -20.27 -2.61 13.36
N GLY A 53 -19.37 -3.28 12.68
CA GLY A 53 -18.03 -2.78 12.40
C GLY A 53 -17.83 -2.59 10.91
N GLY A 54 -18.19 -3.59 10.14
CA GLY A 54 -18.03 -3.62 8.69
C GLY A 54 -16.60 -3.80 8.23
N ARG A 55 -16.41 -3.63 6.95
CA ARG A 55 -15.11 -3.66 6.27
C ARG A 55 -14.85 -2.40 5.50
N ILE A 56 -13.59 -2.06 5.37
CA ILE A 56 -13.13 -0.99 4.49
C ILE A 56 -12.16 -1.57 3.47
N ALA A 57 -12.16 -1.00 2.27
CA ALA A 57 -11.07 -1.14 1.34
C ALA A 57 -10.59 0.26 0.92
N ALA A 58 -9.30 0.37 0.68
CA ALA A 58 -8.66 1.59 0.24
C ALA A 58 -7.87 1.34 -1.04
N LEU A 59 -7.92 2.28 -1.97
CA LEU A 59 -7.02 2.39 -3.10
C LEU A 59 -6.07 3.54 -2.80
N LEU A 60 -4.81 3.22 -2.53
CA LEU A 60 -3.78 4.17 -2.12
C LEU A 60 -2.83 4.44 -3.28
N ASP A 61 -2.50 5.70 -3.53
CA ASP A 61 -1.36 6.06 -4.37
C ASP A 61 -0.06 5.84 -3.58
N VAL A 62 0.74 4.89 -4.04
CA VAL A 62 1.94 4.42 -3.32
C VAL A 62 3.05 5.47 -3.31
N CYS A 63 3.09 6.33 -4.32
CA CYS A 63 4.10 7.38 -4.42
C CYS A 63 3.80 8.54 -3.48
N SER A 64 2.55 8.97 -3.41
CA SER A 64 2.12 10.09 -2.56
C SER A 64 1.68 9.68 -1.16
N HIS A 65 1.42 8.39 -0.93
CA HIS A 65 0.78 7.84 0.27
C HIS A 65 -0.64 8.39 0.52
N LEU A 66 -1.26 9.01 -0.48
CA LEU A 66 -2.61 9.58 -0.36
C LEU A 66 -3.66 8.57 -0.82
N PRO A 67 -4.80 8.47 -0.12
CA PRO A 67 -5.91 7.67 -0.59
C PRO A 67 -6.50 8.30 -1.86
N ARG A 68 -6.77 7.47 -2.87
CA ARG A 68 -7.52 7.86 -4.07
C ARG A 68 -8.99 7.54 -3.92
N GLU A 69 -9.29 6.35 -3.39
CA GLU A 69 -10.64 5.88 -3.16
C GLU A 69 -10.72 5.12 -1.84
N LEU A 70 -11.89 5.17 -1.23
CA LEU A 70 -12.21 4.46 0.00
C LEU A 70 -13.60 3.89 -0.13
N TRP A 71 -13.77 2.65 0.27
CA TRP A 71 -15.07 1.97 0.25
C TRP A 71 -15.35 1.38 1.63
N TYR A 72 -16.60 1.46 2.01
CA TYR A 72 -17.13 0.85 3.22
C TYR A 72 -18.19 -0.20 2.86
N GLU A 73 -18.17 -1.30 3.59
CA GLU A 73 -19.14 -2.37 3.54
C GLU A 73 -19.59 -2.66 4.97
N ASP A 74 -20.90 -2.64 5.23
CA ASP A 74 -21.47 -2.85 6.55
C ASP A 74 -21.46 -4.32 6.99
N ASP A 75 -21.34 -5.26 6.03
CA ASP A 75 -21.15 -6.67 6.29
C ASP A 75 -19.68 -6.96 6.68
N SER A 76 -19.45 -7.21 7.96
CA SER A 76 -18.13 -7.54 8.49
C SER A 76 -17.55 -8.86 7.98
N GLN A 77 -18.40 -9.76 7.50
CA GLN A 77 -18.02 -11.03 6.90
C GLN A 77 -17.81 -10.92 5.38
N ALA A 78 -18.03 -9.73 4.80
CA ALA A 78 -17.83 -9.51 3.38
C ALA A 78 -16.42 -9.90 2.95
N HIS A 79 -16.30 -10.68 1.89
CA HIS A 79 -15.02 -11.03 1.32
C HIS A 79 -14.42 -9.84 0.57
N ASP A 80 -13.09 -9.68 0.57
CA ASP A 80 -12.38 -8.61 -0.13
C ASP A 80 -12.73 -8.53 -1.63
N GLN A 81 -13.13 -9.67 -2.21
CA GLN A 81 -13.62 -9.77 -3.59
C GLN A 81 -14.83 -8.87 -3.90
N ARG A 82 -15.65 -8.50 -2.91
CA ARG A 82 -16.81 -7.59 -3.10
C ARG A 82 -16.39 -6.17 -3.50
N PHE A 83 -15.15 -5.77 -3.18
CA PHE A 83 -14.67 -4.44 -3.53
C PHE A 83 -14.25 -4.32 -5.00
N TRP A 84 -14.06 -5.45 -5.72
CA TRP A 84 -13.58 -5.42 -7.10
C TRP A 84 -14.49 -4.67 -8.05
N GLU A 85 -15.80 -4.83 -7.96
CA GLU A 85 -16.75 -4.14 -8.86
C GLU A 85 -16.58 -2.62 -8.76
N ARG A 86 -16.34 -2.10 -7.55
CA ARG A 86 -16.11 -0.66 -7.30
C ARG A 86 -14.68 -0.24 -7.63
N ALA A 87 -13.71 -1.11 -7.39
CA ALA A 87 -12.31 -0.78 -7.58
C ALA A 87 -11.93 -0.74 -9.06
N ILE A 88 -12.46 -1.65 -9.87
CA ILE A 88 -12.08 -1.80 -11.27
C ILE A 88 -12.49 -0.59 -12.12
N ASP A 89 -13.61 0.06 -11.76
CA ASP A 89 -14.09 1.27 -12.42
C ASP A 89 -13.21 2.51 -12.15
N ARG A 90 -12.29 2.41 -11.19
CA ARG A 90 -11.35 3.47 -10.81
C ARG A 90 -9.96 3.27 -11.40
N LEU A 91 -9.78 2.18 -12.13
CA LEU A 91 -8.52 1.83 -12.79
C LEU A 91 -8.59 2.16 -14.28
N ALA A 92 -7.49 2.61 -14.84
CA ALA A 92 -7.37 2.97 -16.25
C ALA A 92 -6.10 2.37 -16.85
N ALA A 93 -6.07 2.25 -18.16
CA ALA A 93 -4.90 1.80 -18.91
C ALA A 93 -3.64 2.60 -18.53
N GLY A 94 -2.53 1.90 -18.44
CA GLY A 94 -1.24 2.48 -18.05
C GLY A 94 -1.04 2.66 -16.54
N MET A 95 -1.99 2.27 -15.69
CA MET A 95 -1.78 2.21 -14.23
C MET A 95 -1.12 0.89 -13.83
N LEU A 96 -0.35 0.93 -12.73
CA LEU A 96 0.16 -0.24 -12.02
C LEU A 96 -0.63 -0.44 -10.73
N LEU A 97 -1.14 -1.65 -10.53
CA LEU A 97 -1.88 -2.05 -9.35
C LEU A 97 -1.13 -3.13 -8.55
N LEU A 98 -0.87 -2.86 -7.28
CA LEU A 98 -0.28 -3.79 -6.32
C LEU A 98 -1.41 -4.36 -5.45
N ILE A 99 -1.60 -5.67 -5.47
CA ILE A 99 -2.67 -6.34 -4.73
C ILE A 99 -2.15 -7.47 -3.87
N ASP A 100 -2.83 -7.70 -2.75
CA ASP A 100 -2.54 -8.86 -1.91
C ASP A 100 -3.16 -10.13 -2.49
N LEU A 101 -2.68 -11.26 -2.01
CA LEU A 101 -3.14 -12.58 -2.43
C LEU A 101 -4.64 -12.78 -2.20
N GLY A 102 -5.21 -12.18 -1.15
CA GLY A 102 -6.65 -12.22 -0.84
C GLY A 102 -7.54 -11.61 -1.93
N PHE A 103 -7.00 -10.70 -2.72
CA PHE A 103 -7.68 -10.07 -3.86
C PHE A 103 -7.51 -10.85 -5.17
N THR A 104 -6.73 -11.94 -5.19
CA THR A 104 -6.46 -12.69 -6.43
C THR A 104 -7.68 -13.46 -6.89
N ASN A 105 -8.12 -13.15 -8.13
CA ASN A 105 -9.21 -13.83 -8.82
C ASN A 105 -8.89 -13.84 -10.31
N TYR A 106 -8.88 -14.99 -10.95
CA TYR A 106 -8.42 -15.15 -12.34
C TYR A 106 -9.24 -14.33 -13.34
N ALA A 107 -10.56 -14.26 -13.16
CA ALA A 107 -11.42 -13.43 -14.00
C ALA A 107 -11.08 -11.93 -13.86
N ILE A 108 -10.72 -11.50 -12.66
CA ILE A 108 -10.28 -10.11 -12.42
C ILE A 108 -8.91 -9.86 -13.05
N LEU A 109 -7.97 -10.82 -12.96
CA LEU A 109 -6.67 -10.69 -13.62
C LEU A 109 -6.84 -10.52 -15.14
N ASP A 110 -7.75 -11.27 -15.76
CA ASP A 110 -8.08 -11.13 -17.17
C ASP A 110 -8.73 -9.75 -17.48
N ARG A 111 -9.66 -9.29 -16.65
CA ARG A 111 -10.28 -7.95 -16.80
C ARG A 111 -9.25 -6.84 -16.72
N LEU A 112 -8.34 -6.88 -15.72
CA LEU A 112 -7.26 -5.91 -15.58
C LEU A 112 -6.36 -5.90 -16.83
N THR A 113 -6.02 -7.08 -17.35
CA THR A 113 -5.20 -7.22 -18.55
C THR A 113 -5.89 -6.63 -19.78
N THR A 114 -7.16 -6.95 -19.98
CA THR A 114 -7.97 -6.39 -21.07
C THR A 114 -8.11 -4.88 -20.97
N GLN A 115 -8.18 -4.33 -19.75
CA GLN A 115 -8.30 -2.90 -19.50
C GLN A 115 -6.95 -2.17 -19.62
N GLY A 116 -5.84 -2.89 -19.85
CA GLY A 116 -4.50 -2.32 -19.94
C GLY A 116 -3.92 -1.85 -18.61
N VAL A 117 -4.42 -2.41 -17.50
CA VAL A 117 -3.88 -2.18 -16.16
C VAL A 117 -2.83 -3.24 -15.87
N THR A 118 -1.60 -2.82 -15.61
CA THR A 118 -0.55 -3.73 -15.13
C THR A 118 -0.79 -4.07 -13.66
N MET A 119 -0.66 -5.35 -13.29
CA MET A 119 -0.78 -5.74 -11.89
C MET A 119 0.43 -6.52 -11.40
N ILE A 120 0.71 -6.43 -10.10
CA ILE A 120 1.68 -7.28 -9.40
C ILE A 120 1.01 -7.83 -8.14
N THR A 121 1.09 -9.16 -7.98
CA THR A 121 0.62 -9.87 -6.78
C THR A 121 1.59 -11.01 -6.42
N ARG A 122 1.26 -11.77 -5.38
CA ARG A 122 1.93 -13.04 -5.11
C ARG A 122 1.20 -14.19 -5.79
N LEU A 123 1.94 -15.22 -6.16
CA LEU A 123 1.36 -16.46 -6.65
C LEU A 123 1.19 -17.46 -5.50
N GLN A 124 0.01 -18.06 -5.38
CA GLN A 124 -0.26 -19.12 -4.42
C GLN A 124 0.65 -20.34 -4.69
N SER A 125 1.06 -21.01 -3.62
CA SER A 125 1.96 -22.17 -3.73
C SER A 125 1.33 -23.36 -4.47
N ASN A 126 0.03 -23.49 -4.37
CA ASN A 126 -0.78 -24.55 -4.99
C ASN A 126 -1.43 -24.14 -6.32
N ALA A 127 -1.10 -22.97 -6.88
CA ALA A 127 -1.62 -22.55 -8.16
C ALA A 127 -1.12 -23.45 -9.28
N HIS A 128 -2.05 -23.94 -10.11
CA HIS A 128 -1.69 -24.71 -11.31
C HIS A 128 -1.09 -23.76 -12.34
N THR A 129 0.10 -24.09 -12.83
CA THR A 129 0.83 -23.28 -13.82
C THR A 129 1.45 -24.19 -14.87
N GLU A 130 1.31 -23.82 -16.13
CA GLU A 130 1.99 -24.42 -17.27
C GLU A 130 2.98 -23.43 -17.85
N VAL A 131 4.27 -23.76 -17.89
CA VAL A 131 5.30 -22.88 -18.44
C VAL A 131 5.18 -22.86 -19.97
N VAL A 132 5.01 -21.67 -20.52
CA VAL A 132 4.94 -21.43 -21.98
C VAL A 132 6.31 -21.00 -22.51
N GLN A 133 7.01 -20.16 -21.76
CA GLN A 133 8.32 -19.64 -22.13
C GLN A 133 9.17 -19.38 -20.89
N VAL A 134 10.42 -19.78 -20.94
CA VAL A 134 11.42 -19.39 -19.93
C VAL A 134 12.14 -18.14 -20.43
N LEU A 135 12.05 -17.04 -19.68
CA LEU A 135 12.71 -15.77 -20.01
C LEU A 135 14.12 -15.74 -19.38
N GLN A 136 14.22 -16.17 -18.13
CA GLN A 136 15.49 -16.27 -17.41
C GLN A 136 15.42 -17.41 -16.40
N CYS A 137 16.51 -18.15 -16.26
CA CYS A 137 16.63 -19.20 -15.25
C CYS A 137 18.05 -19.20 -14.67
N SER A 138 18.14 -19.12 -13.34
CA SER A 138 19.39 -19.23 -12.58
C SER A 138 19.14 -19.96 -11.27
N ALA A 139 20.19 -20.18 -10.48
CA ALA A 139 20.07 -20.83 -9.16
C ALA A 139 19.16 -20.05 -8.18
N THR A 140 18.96 -18.75 -8.37
CA THR A 140 18.25 -17.87 -7.45
C THR A 140 17.08 -17.10 -8.07
N LEU A 141 16.90 -17.17 -9.40
CA LEU A 141 15.85 -16.47 -10.14
C LEU A 141 15.29 -17.38 -11.24
N HIS A 142 13.96 -17.55 -11.24
CA HIS A 142 13.22 -18.09 -12.36
C HIS A 142 12.22 -17.03 -12.82
N ASP A 143 12.24 -16.72 -14.11
CA ASP A 143 11.37 -15.74 -14.76
C ASP A 143 10.73 -16.41 -15.97
N GLU A 144 9.42 -16.62 -15.92
CA GLU A 144 8.71 -17.49 -16.81
C GLU A 144 7.36 -16.90 -17.21
N VAL A 145 7.01 -17.01 -18.48
CA VAL A 145 5.65 -16.79 -18.98
C VAL A 145 4.86 -18.09 -18.86
N ILE A 146 3.69 -18.02 -18.26
CA ILE A 146 2.88 -19.17 -17.91
C ILE A 146 1.43 -19.04 -18.38
N ARG A 147 0.75 -20.19 -18.53
CA ARG A 147 -0.71 -20.28 -18.41
C ARG A 147 -1.06 -20.52 -16.95
N LEU A 148 -1.98 -19.71 -16.41
CA LEU A 148 -2.39 -19.79 -15.01
C LEU A 148 -3.78 -20.41 -14.90
N GLY A 149 -3.87 -21.46 -14.09
CA GLY A 149 -5.10 -22.22 -13.90
C GLY A 149 -5.23 -23.41 -14.86
N SER A 150 -6.35 -24.12 -14.79
CA SER A 150 -6.67 -25.28 -15.64
C SER A 150 -8.16 -25.33 -15.96
N GLY A 151 -8.50 -25.91 -17.09
CA GLY A 151 -9.90 -26.05 -17.54
C GLY A 151 -10.59 -24.71 -17.78
N SER A 152 -11.90 -24.66 -17.55
CA SER A 152 -12.74 -23.49 -17.78
C SER A 152 -12.49 -22.33 -16.79
N GLY A 153 -11.77 -22.58 -15.70
CA GLY A 153 -11.41 -21.56 -14.70
C GLY A 153 -10.02 -20.98 -14.88
N ALA A 154 -9.30 -21.31 -15.96
CA ALA A 154 -7.97 -20.76 -16.24
C ALA A 154 -8.05 -19.30 -16.69
N CYS A 155 -6.97 -18.54 -16.45
CA CYS A 155 -6.81 -17.22 -17.09
C CYS A 155 -6.76 -17.38 -18.61
N THR A 156 -7.42 -16.46 -19.31
CA THR A 156 -7.40 -16.38 -20.78
C THR A 156 -6.11 -15.75 -21.29
N HIS A 157 -5.54 -14.81 -20.52
CA HIS A 157 -4.28 -14.17 -20.84
C HIS A 157 -3.10 -14.92 -20.24
N LEU A 158 -1.97 -14.86 -20.93
CA LEU A 158 -0.71 -15.32 -20.38
C LEU A 158 -0.29 -14.40 -19.22
N MET A 159 0.30 -15.01 -18.22
CA MET A 159 0.85 -14.32 -17.04
C MET A 159 2.35 -14.58 -16.96
N ARG A 160 3.06 -13.77 -16.22
CA ARG A 160 4.49 -13.95 -15.95
C ARG A 160 4.72 -14.16 -14.47
N VAL A 161 5.51 -15.17 -14.15
CA VAL A 161 5.92 -15.50 -12.77
C VAL A 161 7.39 -15.21 -12.60
N ILE A 162 7.68 -14.43 -11.59
CA ILE A 162 9.06 -14.18 -11.13
C ILE A 162 9.22 -14.86 -9.79
N ALA A 163 10.02 -15.93 -9.76
CA ALA A 163 10.37 -16.64 -8.54
C ALA A 163 11.80 -16.28 -8.14
N VAL A 164 11.98 -15.78 -6.93
CA VAL A 164 13.30 -15.43 -6.39
C VAL A 164 13.58 -16.21 -5.12
N GLN A 165 14.80 -16.72 -5.00
CA GLN A 165 15.25 -17.41 -3.79
C GLN A 165 15.93 -16.44 -2.85
N TYR A 166 15.47 -16.39 -1.60
CA TYR A 166 16.09 -15.62 -0.54
C TYR A 166 16.14 -16.42 0.76
N ARG A 167 17.31 -16.56 1.34
CA ARG A 167 17.55 -17.36 2.56
C ARG A 167 16.95 -18.76 2.49
N GLY A 168 17.15 -19.43 1.37
CA GLY A 168 16.68 -20.81 1.13
C GLY A 168 15.18 -20.95 0.87
N LYS A 169 14.40 -19.85 0.81
CA LYS A 169 12.98 -19.87 0.50
C LYS A 169 12.71 -19.21 -0.84
N TRP A 170 11.80 -19.79 -1.61
CA TRP A 170 11.31 -19.23 -2.86
C TRP A 170 10.11 -18.32 -2.62
N TYR A 171 10.18 -17.13 -3.20
CA TYR A 171 9.08 -16.14 -3.24
C TYR A 171 8.63 -15.99 -4.68
N ARG A 172 7.34 -16.22 -4.94
CA ARG A 172 6.76 -16.18 -6.29
C ARG A 172 5.85 -14.97 -6.44
N TYR A 173 6.17 -14.15 -7.42
CA TYR A 173 5.40 -12.97 -7.80
C TYR A 173 4.74 -13.20 -9.15
N LEU A 174 3.54 -12.68 -9.34
CA LEU A 174 2.75 -12.80 -10.55
C LEU A 174 2.47 -11.42 -11.12
N THR A 175 2.61 -11.27 -12.44
CA THR A 175 2.23 -10.06 -13.18
C THR A 175 1.61 -10.45 -14.53
N ASN A 176 0.77 -9.57 -15.07
CA ASN A 176 0.25 -9.68 -16.43
C ASN A 176 1.14 -8.99 -17.47
N GLU A 177 2.21 -8.29 -17.05
CA GLU A 177 3.19 -7.77 -18.01
C GLU A 177 4.22 -8.86 -18.33
N THR A 178 4.13 -9.38 -19.54
CA THR A 178 4.96 -10.50 -20.00
C THR A 178 6.30 -10.07 -20.60
N ASP A 179 6.45 -8.78 -20.97
CA ASP A 179 7.69 -8.25 -21.52
C ASP A 179 8.65 -7.83 -20.38
N PRO A 180 9.81 -8.52 -20.23
CA PRO A 180 10.82 -8.16 -19.23
C PRO A 180 11.49 -6.81 -19.49
N ALA A 181 11.46 -6.29 -20.73
CA ALA A 181 11.99 -4.96 -21.02
C ALA A 181 11.09 -3.85 -20.49
N ARG A 182 9.77 -4.07 -20.50
CA ARG A 182 8.78 -3.11 -19.95
C ARG A 182 8.70 -3.17 -18.43
N LEU A 183 8.83 -4.37 -17.85
CA LEU A 183 8.79 -4.56 -16.40
C LEU A 183 9.87 -5.58 -15.99
N PRO A 184 11.11 -5.12 -15.71
CA PRO A 184 12.20 -5.99 -15.27
C PRO A 184 11.88 -6.73 -13.97
N ALA A 185 12.36 -7.98 -13.85
CA ALA A 185 12.08 -8.85 -12.70
C ALA A 185 12.45 -8.22 -11.35
N ALA A 186 13.55 -7.48 -11.27
CA ALA A 186 13.94 -6.76 -10.06
C ALA A 186 12.90 -5.72 -9.62
N TYR A 187 12.31 -5.00 -10.58
CA TYR A 187 11.27 -4.02 -10.28
C TYR A 187 9.96 -4.67 -9.87
N VAL A 188 9.58 -5.84 -10.42
CA VAL A 188 8.42 -6.59 -9.92
C VAL A 188 8.55 -6.86 -8.43
N VAL A 189 9.70 -7.38 -8.01
CA VAL A 189 9.97 -7.68 -6.60
C VAL A 189 9.98 -6.40 -5.76
N ALA A 190 10.74 -5.38 -6.17
CA ALA A 190 10.88 -4.14 -5.43
C ALA A 190 9.55 -3.39 -5.28
N LEU A 191 8.76 -3.31 -6.36
CA LEU A 191 7.46 -2.65 -6.37
C LEU A 191 6.43 -3.41 -5.52
N TYR A 192 6.41 -4.73 -5.58
CA TYR A 192 5.50 -5.49 -4.72
C TYR A 192 5.73 -5.19 -3.22
N TRP A 193 6.99 -4.97 -2.79
CA TRP A 193 7.28 -4.57 -1.43
C TRP A 193 6.69 -3.19 -1.07
N GLN A 194 6.48 -2.33 -2.03
CA GLN A 194 5.83 -1.03 -1.78
C GLN A 194 4.33 -1.16 -1.46
N ARG A 195 3.71 -2.32 -1.71
CA ARG A 195 2.34 -2.61 -1.29
C ARG A 195 2.12 -2.37 0.21
N TRP A 196 3.13 -2.64 1.04
CA TRP A 196 3.05 -2.42 2.49
C TRP A 196 2.73 -0.97 2.90
N ARG A 197 2.83 -0.01 1.98
CA ARG A 197 2.45 1.38 2.25
C ARG A 197 0.98 1.53 2.61
N ILE A 198 0.11 0.72 2.01
CA ILE A 198 -1.31 0.74 2.37
C ILE A 198 -1.57 0.16 3.77
N GLU A 199 -0.83 -0.86 4.17
CA GLU A 199 -0.90 -1.39 5.54
C GLU A 199 -0.39 -0.38 6.57
N GLU A 200 0.68 0.38 6.25
CA GLU A 200 1.15 1.50 7.07
C GLU A 200 0.04 2.57 7.20
N ALA A 201 -0.63 2.94 6.11
CA ALA A 201 -1.73 3.90 6.11
C ALA A 201 -2.90 3.41 6.97
N LEU A 202 -3.34 2.17 6.78
CA LEU A 202 -4.40 1.54 7.58
C LEU A 202 -4.03 1.48 9.08
N ASN A 203 -2.78 1.22 9.41
CA ASN A 203 -2.31 1.24 10.78
C ASN A 203 -2.35 2.64 11.41
N VAL A 204 -1.95 3.69 10.68
CA VAL A 204 -2.05 5.08 11.15
C VAL A 204 -3.51 5.44 11.39
N VAL A 205 -4.39 5.17 10.44
CA VAL A 205 -5.83 5.46 10.54
C VAL A 205 -6.46 4.72 11.72
N LYS A 206 -6.18 3.44 11.89
CA LYS A 206 -6.78 2.63 12.95
C LYS A 206 -6.23 2.92 14.34
N ARG A 207 -4.92 3.01 14.47
CA ARG A 207 -4.26 3.06 15.78
C ARG A 207 -3.96 4.47 16.24
N LEU A 208 -3.45 5.31 15.35
CA LEU A 208 -3.04 6.67 15.73
C LEU A 208 -4.22 7.64 15.71
N LEU A 209 -5.06 7.57 14.68
CA LEU A 209 -6.17 8.49 14.50
C LEU A 209 -7.50 7.97 15.09
N GLY A 210 -7.47 6.82 15.76
CA GLY A 210 -8.56 6.36 16.60
C GLY A 210 -9.76 5.75 15.88
N LEU A 211 -9.64 5.37 14.59
CA LEU A 211 -10.69 4.61 13.91
C LEU A 211 -10.92 3.22 14.56
N ALA A 212 -10.05 2.92 15.51
CA ALA A 212 -10.15 1.79 16.40
C ALA A 212 -11.37 1.81 17.32
N TYR A 213 -11.98 2.97 17.57
CA TYR A 213 -13.12 3.14 18.47
C TYR A 213 -14.20 3.92 17.77
N PHE A 214 -15.38 3.34 17.61
CA PHE A 214 -16.54 4.05 17.07
C PHE A 214 -17.26 4.81 18.17
N TRP A 215 -17.58 6.06 17.89
CA TRP A 215 -18.30 6.95 18.81
C TRP A 215 -19.80 6.66 18.85
N ALA A 216 -20.33 6.05 17.79
CA ALA A 216 -21.73 5.65 17.67
C ALA A 216 -21.88 4.39 16.79
N GLY A 217 -23.00 3.68 16.96
CA GLY A 217 -23.28 2.41 16.28
C GLY A 217 -24.10 2.51 15.00
N SER A 218 -24.54 3.71 14.58
CA SER A 218 -25.28 3.84 13.32
C SER A 218 -24.32 3.85 12.12
N ILE A 219 -24.77 3.30 10.98
CA ILE A 219 -23.99 3.26 9.74
C ILE A 219 -23.49 4.66 9.33
N ASN A 220 -24.39 5.67 9.39
CA ASN A 220 -24.01 7.04 9.05
C ASN A 220 -22.91 7.60 9.97
N ALA A 221 -22.98 7.31 11.26
CA ALA A 221 -21.95 7.77 12.21
C ALA A 221 -20.60 7.06 11.99
N ILE A 222 -20.63 5.75 11.69
CA ILE A 222 -19.44 4.99 11.33
C ILE A 222 -18.80 5.56 10.06
N GLN A 223 -19.59 5.81 9.03
CA GLN A 223 -19.12 6.41 7.79
C GLN A 223 -18.56 7.83 8.01
N LEU A 224 -19.25 8.68 8.79
CA LEU A 224 -18.76 10.02 9.10
C LEU A 224 -17.40 9.97 9.79
N GLN A 225 -17.26 9.12 10.81
CA GLN A 225 -15.98 8.95 11.52
C GLN A 225 -14.90 8.40 10.58
N LEU A 226 -15.25 7.45 9.72
CA LEU A 226 -14.34 6.88 8.72
C LEU A 226 -13.78 7.98 7.81
N TRP A 227 -14.65 8.75 7.18
CA TRP A 227 -14.24 9.82 6.25
C TRP A 227 -13.46 10.92 6.95
N ALA A 228 -13.90 11.35 8.13
CA ALA A 228 -13.20 12.36 8.93
C ALA A 228 -11.76 11.90 9.27
N THR A 229 -11.60 10.64 9.68
CA THR A 229 -10.29 10.08 10.03
C THR A 229 -9.36 10.02 8.82
N TRP A 230 -9.87 9.63 7.64
CA TRP A 230 -9.06 9.61 6.43
C TRP A 230 -8.72 11.01 5.91
N ILE A 231 -9.58 12.00 6.11
CA ILE A 231 -9.24 13.41 5.83
C ILE A 231 -8.08 13.87 6.72
N VAL A 232 -8.13 13.59 8.02
CA VAL A 232 -7.04 13.88 8.96
C VAL A 232 -5.75 13.16 8.55
N TYR A 233 -5.85 11.88 8.15
CA TYR A 233 -4.72 11.13 7.61
C TYR A 233 -4.10 11.84 6.40
N ALA A 234 -4.90 12.26 5.43
CA ALA A 234 -4.40 12.94 4.24
C ALA A 234 -3.71 14.27 4.56
N VAL A 235 -4.25 15.05 5.50
CA VAL A 235 -3.61 16.29 6.00
C VAL A 235 -2.29 15.97 6.70
N LEU A 236 -2.24 14.92 7.51
CA LEU A 236 -1.04 14.49 8.21
C LEU A 236 0.05 14.02 7.25
N ILE A 237 -0.31 13.31 6.19
CA ILE A 237 0.62 12.92 5.12
C ILE A 237 1.14 14.15 4.38
N ASP A 238 0.28 15.13 4.04
CA ASP A 238 0.69 16.36 3.40
C ASP A 238 1.68 17.17 4.27
N LEU A 239 1.44 17.25 5.57
CA LEU A 239 2.36 17.85 6.54
C LEU A 239 3.68 17.08 6.62
N THR A 240 3.62 15.74 6.76
CA THR A 240 4.82 14.89 6.81
C THR A 240 5.68 15.08 5.57
N ASP A 241 5.02 15.20 4.41
CA ASP A 241 5.65 15.45 3.14
C ASP A 241 6.36 16.83 3.08
N ALA A 242 5.72 17.87 3.60
CA ALA A 242 6.31 19.18 3.71
C ALA A 242 7.56 19.18 4.61
N VAL A 243 7.49 18.49 5.75
CA VAL A 243 8.64 18.29 6.65
C VAL A 243 9.74 17.48 5.98
N ALA A 244 9.40 16.43 5.23
CA ALA A 244 10.36 15.62 4.47
C ALA A 244 11.12 16.46 3.44
N LYS A 245 10.42 17.34 2.72
CA LYS A 245 11.02 18.29 1.79
C LYS A 245 11.98 19.25 2.51
N ALA A 246 11.57 19.85 3.63
CA ALA A 246 12.39 20.74 4.43
C ALA A 246 13.68 20.06 4.91
N LEU A 247 13.58 18.77 5.28
CA LEU A 247 14.73 17.96 5.72
C LEU A 247 15.54 17.35 4.56
N ARG A 248 15.10 17.49 3.31
CA ARG A 248 15.67 16.82 2.12
C ARG A 248 15.78 15.30 2.31
N GLN A 249 14.76 14.72 2.90
CA GLN A 249 14.66 13.28 3.15
C GLN A 249 13.45 12.68 2.41
N PRO A 250 13.50 11.39 2.02
CA PRO A 250 12.32 10.69 1.53
C PRO A 250 11.26 10.60 2.66
N VAL A 251 9.99 10.73 2.33
CA VAL A 251 8.87 10.61 3.31
C VAL A 251 8.96 9.31 4.10
N ALA A 252 9.42 8.22 3.46
CA ALA A 252 9.61 6.93 4.11
C ALA A 252 10.60 6.95 5.28
N ALA A 253 11.52 7.92 5.32
CA ALA A 253 12.46 8.10 6.42
C ALA A 253 11.85 8.79 7.64
N LEU A 254 10.64 9.35 7.51
CA LEU A 254 9.94 10.03 8.59
C LEU A 254 8.90 9.13 9.24
N SER A 255 8.70 9.32 10.55
CA SER A 255 7.61 8.70 11.31
C SER A 255 6.39 9.61 11.31
N VAL A 256 5.34 9.22 10.60
CA VAL A 256 4.05 9.92 10.58
C VAL A 256 3.50 10.08 12.00
N GLU A 257 3.64 9.05 12.83
CA GLU A 257 3.23 9.10 14.23
C GLU A 257 3.97 10.20 15.01
N MET A 258 5.30 10.33 14.81
CA MET A 258 6.07 11.34 15.55
C MET A 258 5.82 12.76 15.00
N VAL A 259 5.50 12.90 13.72
CA VAL A 259 4.99 14.18 13.18
C VAL A 259 3.67 14.55 13.85
N TYR A 260 2.72 13.61 13.96
CA TYR A 260 1.45 13.84 14.66
C TYR A 260 1.67 14.23 16.14
N ARG A 261 2.49 13.49 16.87
CA ARG A 261 2.82 13.79 18.27
C ARG A 261 3.56 15.12 18.41
N GLY A 262 4.38 15.48 17.44
CA GLY A 262 5.12 16.74 17.39
C GLY A 262 4.21 17.98 17.30
N LEU A 263 2.98 17.82 16.79
CA LEU A 263 1.99 18.92 16.77
C LEU A 263 1.66 19.44 18.17
N TYR A 264 1.63 18.56 19.16
CA TYR A 264 1.44 19.01 20.55
C TYR A 264 2.56 19.94 21.01
N HIS A 265 3.80 19.59 20.75
CA HIS A 265 4.96 20.42 21.12
C HIS A 265 4.98 21.74 20.33
N PHE A 266 4.66 21.68 19.04
CA PHE A 266 4.49 22.90 18.24
C PHE A 266 3.42 23.83 18.83
N THR A 267 2.27 23.30 19.24
CA THR A 267 1.19 24.10 19.84
C THR A 267 1.69 24.83 21.10
N GLN A 268 2.48 24.15 21.94
CA GLN A 268 3.08 24.74 23.14
C GLN A 268 4.11 25.83 22.79
N ALA A 269 4.97 25.59 21.81
CA ALA A 269 5.96 26.58 21.34
C ALA A 269 5.26 27.81 20.74
N ARG A 270 4.20 27.61 19.97
CA ARG A 270 3.39 28.67 19.38
C ARG A 270 2.71 29.54 20.46
N GLN A 271 2.15 28.93 21.51
CA GLN A 271 1.55 29.65 22.65
C GLN A 271 2.56 30.51 23.41
N ARG A 272 3.84 30.10 23.41
CA ARG A 272 4.93 30.91 23.99
C ARG A 272 5.47 31.99 23.04
N GLY A 273 4.96 32.06 21.80
CA GLY A 273 5.41 33.01 20.79
C GLY A 273 6.76 32.66 20.16
N GLU A 274 7.22 31.42 20.26
CA GLU A 274 8.52 30.97 19.77
C GLU A 274 8.51 30.72 18.24
N THR A 275 7.36 30.33 17.67
CA THR A 275 7.22 30.02 16.24
C THR A 275 5.74 30.00 15.81
N ASP A 276 5.51 30.36 14.54
CA ASP A 276 4.22 30.23 13.86
C ASP A 276 4.25 29.23 12.69
N ASP A 277 5.43 28.75 12.29
CA ASP A 277 5.59 27.81 11.18
C ASP A 277 5.76 26.38 11.69
N VAL A 278 4.72 25.59 11.49
CA VAL A 278 4.70 24.18 11.91
C VAL A 278 5.74 23.33 11.18
N VAL A 279 5.97 23.59 9.89
CA VAL A 279 6.92 22.79 9.10
C VAL A 279 8.35 23.11 9.53
N ALA A 280 8.69 24.39 9.68
CA ALA A 280 10.00 24.82 10.16
C ALA A 280 10.29 24.27 11.55
N TYR A 281 9.32 24.35 12.47
CA TYR A 281 9.45 23.80 13.84
C TYR A 281 9.70 22.28 13.84
N LEU A 282 8.84 21.52 13.17
CA LEU A 282 8.97 20.05 13.11
C LEU A 282 10.26 19.61 12.42
N ALA A 283 10.74 20.37 11.44
CA ALA A 283 12.01 20.10 10.78
C ALA A 283 13.20 20.39 11.70
N ALA A 284 13.19 21.53 12.41
CA ALA A 284 14.25 21.87 13.37
C ALA A 284 14.34 20.85 14.51
N GLU A 285 13.20 20.45 15.06
CA GLU A 285 13.11 19.52 16.20
C GLU A 285 13.05 18.02 15.77
N ALA A 286 13.25 17.72 14.48
CA ALA A 286 13.02 16.36 13.94
C ALA A 286 13.83 15.27 14.63
N LYS A 287 15.04 15.59 15.10
CA LYS A 287 15.90 14.64 15.83
C LYS A 287 15.42 14.45 17.28
N GLY A 288 15.13 15.55 17.98
CA GLY A 288 14.68 15.55 19.36
C GLY A 288 13.31 14.87 19.51
N LEU A 289 12.39 15.15 18.62
CA LEU A 289 11.05 14.55 18.57
C LEU A 289 11.04 13.11 17.99
N GLY A 290 12.18 12.59 17.49
CA GLY A 290 12.23 11.26 16.89
C GLY A 290 11.45 11.13 15.57
N ILE A 291 11.23 12.23 14.86
CA ILE A 291 10.55 12.27 13.55
C ILE A 291 11.35 11.47 12.52
N LEU A 292 12.69 11.58 12.54
CA LEU A 292 13.56 10.77 11.71
C LEU A 292 13.63 9.34 12.23
N LYS A 293 13.17 8.38 11.43
CA LYS A 293 13.29 6.95 11.74
C LYS A 293 14.76 6.57 11.85
N ARG A 294 15.13 5.82 12.88
CA ARG A 294 16.47 5.23 12.95
C ARG A 294 16.63 4.24 11.79
N LYS A 295 17.73 4.37 11.03
CA LYS A 295 18.07 3.39 9.96
C LYS A 295 18.32 2.03 10.63
N ARG A 296 17.30 1.18 10.68
CA ARG A 296 17.48 -0.25 10.93
C ARG A 296 17.60 -0.92 9.56
N ARG A 297 18.64 -1.73 9.35
CA ARG A 297 18.68 -2.63 8.18
C ARG A 297 17.44 -3.52 8.28
N SER A 298 16.44 -3.24 7.45
CA SER A 298 15.28 -4.11 7.39
C SER A 298 15.66 -5.40 6.64
N PRO A 299 15.03 -6.53 6.94
CA PRO A 299 15.16 -7.74 6.13
C PRO A 299 14.88 -7.48 4.64
N LYS A 300 14.02 -6.50 4.35
CA LYS A 300 13.69 -6.01 3.01
C LYS A 300 14.90 -5.38 2.31
N ASP A 301 15.59 -4.44 2.98
CA ASP A 301 16.74 -3.75 2.37
C ASP A 301 17.88 -4.73 2.11
N ALA A 302 18.06 -5.73 2.99
CA ALA A 302 19.00 -6.82 2.79
C ALA A 302 18.62 -7.68 1.59
N PHE A 303 17.33 -8.01 1.43
CA PHE A 303 16.82 -8.80 0.33
C PHE A 303 16.98 -8.08 -1.03
N LEU A 304 16.58 -6.81 -1.12
CA LEU A 304 16.72 -6.03 -2.34
C LEU A 304 18.20 -5.79 -2.70
N THR A 305 19.06 -5.54 -1.69
CA THR A 305 20.51 -5.39 -1.91
C THR A 305 21.14 -6.70 -2.40
N ASP A 306 20.67 -7.84 -1.90
CA ASP A 306 21.14 -9.16 -2.31
C ASP A 306 20.72 -9.48 -3.75
N LEU A 307 19.47 -9.14 -4.12
CA LEU A 307 18.98 -9.29 -5.49
C LEU A 307 19.80 -8.46 -6.50
N THR A 308 20.13 -7.21 -6.15
CA THR A 308 20.99 -6.36 -7.01
C THR A 308 22.41 -6.89 -7.14
N LYS A 309 22.98 -7.52 -6.12
CA LYS A 309 24.32 -8.14 -6.19
C LYS A 309 24.36 -9.38 -7.09
N HIS A 310 23.23 -10.05 -7.28
CA HIS A 310 23.13 -11.26 -8.11
C HIS A 310 22.74 -10.98 -9.56
N GLY A 311 22.99 -9.76 -10.06
CA GLY A 311 22.84 -9.42 -11.47
C GLY A 311 21.40 -9.09 -11.90
N LEU A 312 20.54 -8.78 -10.95
CA LEU A 312 19.30 -8.07 -11.26
C LEU A 312 19.63 -6.59 -11.45
N PRO A 313 19.26 -5.97 -12.57
CA PRO A 313 19.60 -4.58 -12.89
C PRO A 313 19.05 -3.57 -11.87
#